data_6244525b6a9c6054fcdac06308ce9cd8
#
_entry.id   6244525b6a9c6054fcdac06308ce9cd8
#
_cell.length_a   1.000
_cell.length_b   1.000
_cell.length_c   1.000
_cell.angle_alpha   90.00
_cell.angle_beta   90.00
_cell.angle_gamma   90.00
#
_symmetry.space_group_name_H-M   'P 1'
#
loop_
_entity.id
_entity.type
_entity.pdbx_description
1 polymer ?
#
loop_
_entity_poly.entity_id
_entity_poly.type
_entity_poly.pdbx_seq_one_letter_code
_entity_poly.pdbx_strand_id
1 'polypeptide(L)'
;SGMGSQLGAARLLYGMGRSNGIPKKFFGAIEPKHRIPRNNVIFVGAIALIGAFFISYQRGAELLNFGALIAFMGVNAAAFIRYFWRAPVKRWTNFVSPLLGFVICFFIWRNLSHYALLLGAVWMAIGITYGAIRTRGFKGELVNFDIPADDAA
;
A
#
# COMPACT_ATOMS: atom_id res chain seq x y z
N SER A 1 -16.78 0.73 12.13
CA SER A 1 -15.97 0.57 10.92
C SER A 1 -14.55 0.10 11.13
N GLY A 2 -13.98 0.11 12.34
CA GLY A 2 -12.63 -0.40 12.63
C GLY A 2 -12.44 -1.89 12.27
N MET A 3 -13.45 -2.71 12.51
CA MET A 3 -13.42 -4.14 12.12
C MET A 3 -13.28 -4.34 10.61
N GLY A 4 -13.96 -3.51 9.80
CA GLY A 4 -13.84 -3.59 8.34
C GLY A 4 -12.44 -3.26 7.84
N SER A 5 -11.80 -2.23 8.41
CA SER A 5 -10.43 -1.83 8.09
C SER A 5 -9.42 -2.91 8.49
N GLN A 6 -9.60 -3.51 9.67
CA GLN A 6 -8.76 -4.59 10.15
C GLN A 6 -8.85 -5.82 9.25
N LEU A 7 -10.05 -6.20 8.83
CA LEU A 7 -10.25 -7.33 7.92
C LEU A 7 -9.69 -7.04 6.53
N GLY A 8 -9.86 -5.80 6.04
CA GLY A 8 -9.27 -5.35 4.77
C GLY A 8 -7.75 -5.46 4.78
N ALA A 9 -7.09 -4.94 5.83
CA ALA A 9 -5.65 -5.04 6.00
C ALA A 9 -5.17 -6.50 6.10
N ALA A 10 -5.89 -7.34 6.84
CA ALA A 10 -5.57 -8.77 6.96
C ALA A 10 -5.66 -9.51 5.62
N ARG A 11 -6.64 -9.16 4.77
CA ARG A 11 -6.78 -9.73 3.41
C ARG A 11 -5.67 -9.26 2.47
N LEU A 12 -5.25 -8.00 2.56
CA LEU A 12 -4.10 -7.49 1.80
C LEU A 12 -2.82 -8.24 2.17
N LEU A 13 -2.54 -8.41 3.47
CA LEU A 13 -1.41 -9.19 3.95
C LEU A 13 -1.49 -10.65 3.48
N TYR A 14 -2.68 -11.23 3.46
CA TYR A 14 -2.88 -12.58 2.92
C TYR A 14 -2.51 -12.65 1.44
N GLY A 15 -2.99 -11.71 0.62
CA GLY A 15 -2.65 -11.63 -0.80
C GLY A 15 -1.14 -11.52 -1.01
N MET A 16 -0.46 -10.65 -0.26
CA MET A 16 1.00 -10.51 -0.28
C MET A 16 1.73 -11.78 0.18
N GLY A 17 1.20 -12.48 1.18
CA GLY A 17 1.74 -13.76 1.66
C GLY A 17 1.56 -14.88 0.62
N ARG A 18 0.39 -14.96 -0.03
CA ARG A 18 0.11 -15.95 -1.07
C ARG A 18 1.01 -15.76 -2.29
N SER A 19 1.23 -14.52 -2.71
CA SER A 19 2.12 -14.17 -3.82
C SER A 19 3.61 -14.19 -3.46
N ASN A 20 3.96 -14.72 -2.28
CA ASN A 20 5.34 -14.83 -1.80
C ASN A 20 6.07 -13.48 -1.63
N GLY A 21 5.35 -12.36 -1.60
CA GLY A 21 5.91 -11.03 -1.30
C GLY A 21 6.39 -10.91 0.15
N ILE A 22 5.70 -11.58 1.09
CA ILE A 22 6.05 -11.71 2.51
C ILE A 22 6.02 -13.20 2.91
N PRO A 23 6.53 -13.62 4.10
CA PRO A 23 6.62 -15.01 4.48
C PRO A 23 5.30 -15.79 4.36
N LYS A 24 5.21 -16.67 3.36
CA LYS A 24 3.99 -17.42 3.01
C LYS A 24 3.46 -18.28 4.16
N LYS A 25 4.35 -18.90 4.94
CA LYS A 25 3.96 -19.80 6.03
C LYS A 25 3.09 -19.13 7.09
N PHE A 26 3.31 -17.85 7.37
CA PHE A 26 2.56 -17.10 8.37
C PHE A 26 1.41 -16.30 7.76
N PHE A 27 1.71 -15.49 6.74
CA PHE A 27 0.75 -14.55 6.15
C PHE A 27 -0.15 -15.17 5.07
N GLY A 28 0.31 -16.25 4.42
CA GLY A 28 -0.46 -16.98 3.42
C GLY A 28 -1.31 -18.12 3.96
N ALA A 29 -1.40 -18.28 5.28
CA ALA A 29 -2.19 -19.33 5.91
C ALA A 29 -3.66 -18.91 6.10
N ILE A 30 -4.58 -19.80 5.72
CA ILE A 30 -6.04 -19.66 5.95
C ILE A 30 -6.47 -20.67 7.00
N GLU A 31 -7.32 -20.26 7.92
CA GLU A 31 -7.97 -21.18 8.85
C GLU A 31 -9.03 -22.00 8.11
N PRO A 32 -8.96 -23.35 8.14
CA PRO A 32 -9.85 -24.21 7.34
C PRO A 32 -11.32 -24.07 7.70
N LYS A 33 -11.63 -23.82 8.98
CA LYS A 33 -13.01 -23.78 9.50
C LYS A 33 -13.80 -22.56 9.02
N HIS A 34 -13.19 -21.37 9.04
CA HIS A 34 -13.86 -20.10 8.75
C HIS A 34 -13.37 -19.44 7.46
N ARG A 35 -12.37 -20.03 6.79
CA ARG A 35 -11.73 -19.52 5.57
C ARG A 35 -11.25 -18.07 5.68
N ILE A 36 -10.77 -17.69 6.86
CA ILE A 36 -10.24 -16.35 7.15
C ILE A 36 -8.73 -16.42 7.42
N PRO A 37 -7.97 -15.38 7.08
CA PRO A 37 -6.55 -15.28 7.41
C PRO A 37 -6.36 -14.92 8.89
N ARG A 38 -6.66 -15.85 9.81
CA ARG A 38 -6.66 -15.63 11.26
C ARG A 38 -5.38 -15.01 11.77
N ASN A 39 -4.22 -15.51 11.34
CA ASN A 39 -2.92 -15.00 11.77
C ASN A 39 -2.78 -13.51 11.44
N ASN A 40 -3.23 -13.11 10.26
CA ASN A 40 -3.15 -11.73 9.79
C ASN A 40 -4.12 -10.82 10.57
N VAL A 41 -5.31 -11.31 10.88
CA VAL A 41 -6.29 -10.56 11.70
C VAL A 41 -5.73 -10.31 13.10
N ILE A 42 -5.16 -11.33 13.73
CA ILE A 42 -4.52 -11.21 15.05
C ILE A 42 -3.31 -10.27 14.98
N PHE A 43 -2.46 -10.40 13.96
CA PHE A 43 -1.29 -9.56 13.77
C PHE A 43 -1.66 -8.08 13.60
N VAL A 44 -2.62 -7.79 12.71
CA VAL A 44 -3.11 -6.41 12.51
C VAL A 44 -3.79 -5.87 13.76
N GLY A 45 -4.57 -6.71 14.46
CA GLY A 45 -5.22 -6.33 15.71
C GLY A 45 -4.21 -6.02 16.82
N ALA A 46 -3.14 -6.81 16.94
CA ALA A 46 -2.08 -6.56 17.92
C ALA A 46 -1.34 -5.25 17.63
N ILE A 47 -0.99 -4.98 16.38
CA ILE A 47 -0.37 -3.71 15.97
C ILE A 47 -1.32 -2.53 16.26
N ALA A 48 -2.59 -2.66 15.92
CA ALA A 48 -3.58 -1.62 16.18
C ALA A 48 -3.75 -1.34 17.69
N LEU A 49 -3.78 -2.40 18.50
CA LEU A 49 -3.88 -2.29 19.96
C LEU A 49 -2.65 -1.58 20.54
N ILE A 50 -1.45 -2.02 20.17
CA ILE A 50 -0.20 -1.38 20.62
C ILE A 50 -0.17 0.09 20.14
N GLY A 51 -0.49 0.34 18.88
CA GLY A 51 -0.53 1.69 18.33
C GLY A 51 -1.50 2.61 19.08
N ALA A 52 -2.64 2.10 19.52
CA ALA A 52 -3.64 2.87 20.26
C ALA A 52 -3.12 3.40 21.60
N PHE A 53 -2.15 2.75 22.23
CA PHE A 53 -1.54 3.23 23.47
C PHE A 53 -0.47 4.31 23.24
N PHE A 54 0.21 4.30 22.10
CA PHE A 54 1.35 5.20 21.86
C PHE A 54 1.07 6.31 20.85
N ILE A 55 0.05 6.14 20.00
CA ILE A 55 -0.24 7.08 18.90
C ILE A 55 -1.60 7.72 19.14
N SER A 56 -1.64 9.05 19.24
CA SER A 56 -2.91 9.78 19.28
C SER A 56 -3.65 9.66 17.96
N TYR A 57 -4.98 9.76 17.98
CA TYR A 57 -5.83 9.70 16.80
C TYR A 57 -5.36 10.64 15.68
N GLN A 58 -4.98 11.88 16.03
CA GLN A 58 -4.50 12.86 15.07
C GLN A 58 -3.22 12.40 14.37
N ARG A 59 -2.24 11.90 15.12
CA ARG A 59 -0.99 11.37 14.55
C ARG A 59 -1.22 10.16 13.68
N GLY A 60 -2.14 9.28 14.07
CA GLY A 60 -2.54 8.13 13.26
C GLY A 60 -3.18 8.54 11.94
N ALA A 61 -4.06 9.54 11.96
CA ALA A 61 -4.70 10.08 10.76
C ALA A 61 -3.66 10.74 9.82
N GLU A 62 -2.69 11.46 10.35
CA GLU A 62 -1.61 12.06 9.54
C GLU A 62 -0.71 11.02 8.89
N LEU A 63 -0.39 9.92 9.59
CA LEU A 63 0.38 8.80 9.02
C LEU A 63 -0.38 8.11 7.89
N LEU A 64 -1.70 7.94 8.06
CA LEU A 64 -2.56 7.39 7.02
C LEU A 64 -2.58 8.31 5.80
N ASN A 65 -2.72 9.61 6.02
CA ASN A 65 -2.69 10.61 4.95
C ASN A 65 -1.33 10.65 4.23
N PHE A 66 -0.21 10.47 4.95
CA PHE A 66 1.11 10.37 4.34
C PHE A 66 1.14 9.30 3.24
N GLY A 67 0.73 8.08 3.58
CA GLY A 67 0.71 6.96 2.63
C GLY A 67 -0.29 7.15 1.49
N ALA A 68 -1.50 7.61 1.81
CA ALA A 68 -2.55 7.83 0.82
C ALA A 68 -2.16 8.91 -0.20
N LEU A 69 -1.59 10.04 0.24
CA LEU A 69 -1.17 11.12 -0.65
C LEU A 69 -0.03 10.70 -1.57
N ILE A 70 0.95 9.91 -1.08
CA ILE A 70 2.00 9.33 -1.93
C ILE A 70 1.39 8.41 -2.98
N ALA A 71 0.44 7.55 -2.60
CA ALA A 71 -0.23 6.66 -3.54
C ALA A 71 -0.99 7.46 -4.61
N PHE A 72 -1.72 8.51 -4.23
CA PHE A 72 -2.41 9.38 -5.19
C PHE A 72 -1.44 10.14 -6.11
N MET A 73 -0.31 10.63 -5.59
CA MET A 73 0.75 11.19 -6.44
C MET A 73 1.27 10.16 -7.44
N GLY A 74 1.49 8.92 -7.01
CA GLY A 74 1.92 7.82 -7.86
C GLY A 74 0.92 7.50 -8.96
N VAL A 75 -0.39 7.44 -8.64
CA VAL A 75 -1.46 7.22 -9.63
C VAL A 75 -1.51 8.36 -10.65
N ASN A 76 -1.45 9.62 -10.19
CA ASN A 76 -1.45 10.77 -11.09
C ASN A 76 -0.20 10.79 -12.00
N ALA A 77 0.98 10.47 -11.45
CA ALA A 77 2.21 10.35 -12.25
C ALA A 77 2.12 9.22 -13.28
N ALA A 78 1.60 8.06 -12.89
CA ALA A 78 1.38 6.94 -13.80
C ALA A 78 0.37 7.27 -14.91
N ALA A 79 -0.73 7.96 -14.57
CA ALA A 79 -1.72 8.43 -15.52
C ALA A 79 -1.10 9.43 -16.51
N PHE A 80 -0.30 10.38 -16.03
CA PHE A 80 0.41 11.33 -16.88
C PHE A 80 1.35 10.61 -17.87
N ILE A 81 2.17 9.68 -17.37
CA ILE A 81 3.10 8.90 -18.21
C ILE A 81 2.33 8.07 -19.25
N ARG A 82 1.26 7.39 -18.82
CA ARG A 82 0.50 6.49 -19.69
C ARG A 82 -0.29 7.24 -20.76
N TYR A 83 -1.04 8.27 -20.36
CA TYR A 83 -2.04 8.90 -21.21
C TYR A 83 -1.59 10.20 -21.88
N PHE A 84 -0.45 10.76 -21.46
CA PHE A 84 0.13 11.94 -22.11
C PHE A 84 1.50 11.64 -22.72
N TRP A 85 2.45 11.12 -21.92
CA TRP A 85 3.83 10.95 -22.41
C TRP A 85 3.95 9.85 -23.47
N ARG A 86 3.34 8.68 -23.23
CA ARG A 86 3.40 7.50 -24.11
C ARG A 86 2.24 7.40 -25.10
N ALA A 87 1.25 8.28 -25.03
CA ALA A 87 0.10 8.24 -25.91
C ALA A 87 0.42 8.77 -27.30
N PRO A 88 -0.09 8.15 -28.37
CA PRO A 88 0.10 8.64 -29.73
C PRO A 88 -0.65 9.97 -29.99
N VAL A 89 -1.75 10.21 -29.28
CA VAL A 89 -2.54 11.44 -29.37
C VAL A 89 -2.50 12.17 -28.03
N LYS A 90 -1.91 13.35 -28.01
CA LYS A 90 -1.77 14.18 -26.82
C LYS A 90 -3.01 15.04 -26.63
N ARG A 91 -3.80 14.77 -25.59
CA ARG A 91 -4.93 15.60 -25.18
C ARG A 91 -4.54 16.47 -23.99
N TRP A 92 -4.92 17.73 -24.01
CA TRP A 92 -4.67 18.67 -22.91
C TRP A 92 -5.26 18.21 -21.57
N THR A 93 -6.43 17.55 -21.61
CA THR A 93 -7.07 16.98 -20.42
C THR A 93 -6.18 15.94 -19.73
N ASN A 94 -5.45 15.12 -20.50
CA ASN A 94 -4.55 14.09 -20.00
C ASN A 94 -3.23 14.67 -19.45
N PHE A 95 -2.96 15.93 -19.72
CA PHE A 95 -1.85 16.69 -19.12
C PHE A 95 -2.30 17.40 -17.86
N VAL A 96 -3.34 18.23 -17.96
CA VAL A 96 -3.75 19.15 -16.90
C VAL A 96 -4.31 18.40 -15.69
N SER A 97 -5.19 17.43 -15.92
CA SER A 97 -5.86 16.71 -14.81
C SER A 97 -4.89 15.94 -13.90
N PRO A 98 -3.98 15.08 -14.42
CA PRO A 98 -3.03 14.39 -13.58
C PRO A 98 -2.00 15.33 -12.93
N LEU A 99 -1.60 16.39 -13.64
CA LEU A 99 -0.66 17.36 -13.11
C LEU A 99 -1.25 18.12 -11.92
N LEU A 100 -2.49 18.61 -12.06
CA LEU A 100 -3.19 19.25 -10.95
C LEU A 100 -3.38 18.32 -9.77
N GLY A 101 -3.81 17.07 -10.01
CA GLY A 101 -3.94 16.06 -8.95
C GLY A 101 -2.62 15.81 -8.23
N PHE A 102 -1.53 15.68 -8.96
CA PHE A 102 -0.20 15.51 -8.39
C PHE A 102 0.21 16.72 -7.54
N VAL A 103 0.08 17.94 -8.07
CA VAL A 103 0.49 19.18 -7.38
C VAL A 103 -0.31 19.40 -6.11
N ILE A 104 -1.64 19.21 -6.17
CA ILE A 104 -2.50 19.35 -4.99
C ILE A 104 -2.11 18.33 -3.92
N CYS A 105 -1.96 17.05 -4.29
CA CYS A 105 -1.54 16.01 -3.34
C CYS A 105 -0.15 16.31 -2.75
N PHE A 106 0.79 16.78 -3.56
CA PHE A 106 2.13 17.15 -3.11
C PHE A 106 2.10 18.33 -2.14
N PHE A 107 1.29 19.36 -2.42
CA PHE A 107 1.15 20.51 -1.54
C PHE A 107 0.56 20.12 -0.18
N ILE A 108 -0.49 19.30 -0.16
CA ILE A 108 -1.09 18.79 1.08
C ILE A 108 -0.08 17.92 1.82
N TRP A 109 0.61 17.02 1.13
CA TRP A 109 1.60 16.11 1.71
C TRP A 109 2.76 16.87 2.38
N ARG A 110 3.25 17.92 1.75
CA ARG A 110 4.33 18.75 2.31
C ARG A 110 3.91 19.53 3.58
N ASN A 111 2.61 19.78 3.75
CA ASN A 111 2.06 20.46 4.91
C ASN A 111 1.67 19.49 6.06
N LEU A 112 1.95 18.21 5.95
CA LEU A 112 1.81 17.27 7.06
C LEU A 112 2.82 17.61 8.17
N SER A 113 2.53 17.16 9.39
CA SER A 113 3.44 17.36 10.53
C SER A 113 4.81 16.72 10.26
N HIS A 114 5.86 17.34 10.81
CA HIS A 114 7.22 16.78 10.70
C HIS A 114 7.31 15.35 11.25
N TYR A 115 6.51 15.02 12.26
CA TYR A 115 6.40 13.67 12.80
C TYR A 115 5.89 12.67 11.76
N ALA A 116 4.81 13.01 11.07
CA ALA A 116 4.23 12.14 10.03
C ALA A 116 5.18 12.00 8.83
N LEU A 117 5.84 13.08 8.42
CA LEU A 117 6.82 13.04 7.33
C LEU A 117 8.02 12.17 7.69
N LEU A 118 8.58 12.34 8.90
CA LEU A 118 9.74 11.57 9.33
C LEU A 118 9.41 10.08 9.47
N LEU A 119 8.37 9.75 10.24
CA LEU A 119 7.99 8.36 10.50
C LEU A 119 7.52 7.65 9.22
N GLY A 120 6.77 8.36 8.37
CA GLY A 120 6.35 7.86 7.07
C GLY A 120 7.53 7.62 6.13
N ALA A 121 8.52 8.52 6.10
CA ALA A 121 9.74 8.35 5.32
C ALA A 121 10.57 7.15 5.79
N VAL A 122 10.73 6.96 7.11
CA VAL A 122 11.40 5.79 7.68
C VAL A 122 10.69 4.50 7.28
N TRP A 123 9.36 4.47 7.40
CA TRP A 123 8.56 3.31 7.01
C TRP A 123 8.69 3.00 5.51
N MET A 124 8.64 4.03 4.69
CA MET A 124 8.81 3.88 3.23
C MET A 124 10.22 3.38 2.89
N ALA A 125 11.27 3.89 3.54
CA ALA A 125 12.64 3.43 3.35
C ALA A 125 12.79 1.95 3.72
N ILE A 126 12.19 1.50 4.82
CA ILE A 126 12.16 0.09 5.20
C ILE A 126 11.47 -0.75 4.11
N GLY A 127 10.32 -0.32 3.62
CA GLY A 127 9.57 -1.02 2.57
C GLY A 127 10.35 -1.13 1.26
N ILE A 128 10.96 -0.03 0.82
CA ILE A 128 11.78 0.01 -0.40
C ILE A 128 13.02 -0.88 -0.24
N THR A 129 13.70 -0.81 0.89
CA THR A 129 14.89 -1.63 1.18
C THR A 129 14.52 -3.12 1.18
N TYR A 130 13.43 -3.47 1.85
CA TYR A 130 12.92 -4.84 1.83
C TYR A 130 12.59 -5.31 0.41
N GLY A 131 11.89 -4.49 -0.37
CA GLY A 131 11.57 -4.78 -1.77
C GLY A 131 12.82 -4.95 -2.63
N ALA A 132 13.81 -4.06 -2.48
CA ALA A 132 15.07 -4.11 -3.23
C ALA A 132 15.89 -5.37 -2.92
N ILE A 133 15.98 -5.75 -1.64
CA ILE A 133 16.67 -6.98 -1.22
C ILE A 133 15.97 -8.20 -1.80
N ARG A 134 14.63 -8.25 -1.66
CA ARG A 134 13.82 -9.39 -2.08
C ARG A 134 13.85 -9.62 -3.61
N THR A 135 13.86 -8.55 -4.38
CA THR A 135 13.84 -8.58 -5.85
C THR A 135 15.23 -8.47 -6.49
N ARG A 136 16.29 -8.58 -5.69
CA ARG A 136 17.67 -8.41 -6.18
C ARG A 136 17.84 -7.13 -7.01
N GLY A 137 17.42 -6.02 -6.45
CA GLY A 137 17.51 -4.70 -7.10
C GLY A 137 16.39 -4.43 -8.12
N PHE A 138 15.16 -4.85 -7.83
CA PHE A 138 13.97 -4.69 -8.68
C PHE A 138 14.07 -5.36 -10.07
N LYS A 139 14.96 -6.35 -10.22
CA LYS A 139 15.12 -7.13 -11.44
C LYS A 139 14.24 -8.39 -11.48
N GLY A 140 13.74 -8.84 -10.35
CA GLY A 140 12.82 -9.97 -10.24
C GLY A 140 11.36 -9.51 -10.11
N GLU A 141 10.41 -10.37 -10.48
CA GLU A 141 8.99 -10.12 -10.27
C GLU A 141 8.68 -10.05 -8.76
N LEU A 142 8.10 -8.92 -8.32
CA LEU A 142 7.68 -8.73 -6.93
C LEU A 142 6.52 -9.63 -6.54
N VAL A 143 5.67 -9.98 -7.52
CA VAL A 143 4.43 -10.70 -7.30
C VAL A 143 4.14 -11.56 -8.54
N ASN A 144 4.10 -12.87 -8.38
CA ASN A 144 3.52 -13.76 -9.38
C ASN A 144 2.01 -13.84 -9.10
N PHE A 145 1.21 -13.28 -10.00
CA PHE A 145 -0.23 -13.45 -10.02
C PHE A 145 -0.59 -14.77 -10.73
N ASP A 146 -0.04 -15.89 -10.29
CA ASP A 146 -0.55 -17.18 -10.67
C ASP A 146 -1.92 -17.36 -10.02
N ILE A 147 -2.97 -16.98 -10.75
CA ILE A 147 -4.34 -17.35 -10.40
C ILE A 147 -4.43 -18.85 -10.75
N PRO A 148 -4.59 -19.74 -9.75
CA PRO A 148 -4.81 -21.16 -10.06
C PRO A 148 -6.08 -21.27 -10.90
N ALA A 149 -6.03 -22.02 -11.97
CA ALA A 149 -7.15 -22.23 -12.89
C ALA A 149 -8.39 -22.85 -12.21
N ASP A 150 -8.23 -23.36 -10.98
CA ASP A 150 -9.30 -24.00 -10.19
C ASP A 150 -10.29 -23.01 -9.55
N ASP A 151 -9.99 -21.71 -9.51
CA ASP A 151 -10.91 -20.69 -8.92
C ASP A 151 -11.80 -20.02 -10.01
N ALA A 152 -11.77 -20.51 -11.26
CA ALA A 152 -12.53 -19.96 -12.39
C ALA A 152 -13.77 -20.79 -12.78
N ALA A 153 -14.21 -21.74 -11.92
CA ALA A 153 -15.40 -22.56 -12.13
C ALA A 153 -16.48 -22.28 -11.08
#